data_43cce475c3e1e8feda3e204013f54cf5
#
_entry.id   43cce475c3e1e8feda3e204013f54cf5
#
_cell.length_a   1.000
_cell.length_b   1.000
_cell.length_c   1.000
_cell.angle_alpha   90.00
_cell.angle_beta   90.00
_cell.angle_gamma   90.00
#
_symmetry.space_group_name_H-M   'P 1'
#
loop_
_entity.id
_entity.type
_entity.pdbx_description
1 polymer ?
#
loop_
_entity_poly.entity_id
_entity_poly.type
_entity_poly.pdbx_seq_one_letter_code
_entity_poly.pdbx_strand_id
1 'polypeptide(L)'
;MIAAGLATHFVHSEKLEDLEKQLLNLNTGDESAVRAVIEEFSTDVQLDQESILNKLSTIDKCFSAETVEEILKALDSEVSVDGNQWIAPVLKSMRRSSPTGLKITLRSVREGRKQSLQECLKKEFGLTMNILRSVITGDVYEGIRALSIDKDNAPKWSPATVEEVKNEDIARVFEPFSSGHELQVPSDDSNRWSGKYEHTVYAKSSQ
;
A
#
# COMPACT_ATOMS: atom_id res chain seq x y z
N MET A 1 4.95 0.07 12.24
CA MET A 1 4.93 -1.30 11.66
C MET A 1 4.35 -2.30 12.66
N ILE A 2 4.93 -2.52 13.87
CA ILE A 2 4.40 -3.45 14.89
C ILE A 2 2.97 -3.11 15.29
N ALA A 3 2.70 -1.88 15.72
CA ALA A 3 1.35 -1.44 16.10
C ALA A 3 0.30 -1.51 14.97
N ALA A 4 0.74 -1.58 13.72
CA ALA A 4 -0.13 -1.77 12.55
C ALA A 4 -0.25 -3.24 12.11
N GLY A 5 0.35 -4.19 12.85
CA GLY A 5 0.34 -5.62 12.50
C GLY A 5 1.13 -5.99 11.25
N LEU A 6 2.01 -5.11 10.78
CA LEU A 6 2.83 -5.29 9.57
C LEU A 6 4.23 -5.84 9.86
N ALA A 7 4.60 -5.92 11.13
CA ALA A 7 5.84 -6.53 11.60
C ALA A 7 5.59 -7.22 12.92
N THR A 8 6.37 -8.25 13.21
CA THR A 8 6.26 -9.07 14.43
C THR A 8 7.33 -8.75 15.45
N HIS A 9 8.52 -8.33 15.01
CA HIS A 9 9.67 -8.05 15.85
C HIS A 9 10.30 -6.70 15.46
N PHE A 10 10.90 -6.03 16.43
CA PHE A 10 11.71 -4.85 16.21
C PHE A 10 13.12 -5.06 16.77
N VAL A 11 14.11 -4.86 15.93
CA VAL A 11 15.52 -4.94 16.29
C VAL A 11 16.18 -3.59 15.96
N HIS A 12 16.92 -3.03 16.90
CA HIS A 12 17.69 -1.80 16.67
C HIS A 12 18.74 -2.02 15.58
N SER A 13 18.93 -1.03 14.70
CA SER A 13 19.86 -1.13 13.57
C SER A 13 21.29 -1.51 13.98
N GLU A 14 21.76 -1.01 15.13
CA GLU A 14 23.07 -1.33 15.70
C GLU A 14 23.26 -2.78 16.12
N LYS A 15 22.15 -3.54 16.30
CA LYS A 15 22.18 -4.96 16.65
C LYS A 15 22.01 -5.90 15.45
N LEU A 16 21.74 -5.37 14.26
CA LEU A 16 21.45 -6.20 13.09
C LEU A 16 22.65 -7.06 12.68
N GLU A 17 23.87 -6.54 12.78
CA GLU A 17 25.08 -7.28 12.46
C GLU A 17 25.28 -8.50 13.39
N ASP A 18 25.01 -8.32 14.69
CA ASP A 18 25.12 -9.40 15.67
C ASP A 18 23.99 -10.43 15.52
N LEU A 19 22.77 -9.97 15.21
CA LEU A 19 21.64 -10.85 14.87
C LEU A 19 21.98 -11.71 13.66
N GLU A 20 22.52 -11.11 12.59
CA GLU A 20 22.93 -11.85 11.39
C GLU A 20 23.99 -12.90 11.72
N LYS A 21 25.03 -12.55 12.48
CA LYS A 21 26.06 -13.50 12.92
C LYS A 21 25.47 -14.67 13.71
N GLN A 22 24.54 -14.41 14.63
CA GLN A 22 23.91 -15.47 15.42
C GLN A 22 23.02 -16.36 14.56
N LEU A 23 22.24 -15.81 13.65
CA LEU A 23 21.42 -16.59 12.71
C LEU A 23 22.28 -17.49 11.81
N LEU A 24 23.40 -16.98 11.32
CA LEU A 24 24.36 -17.78 10.53
C LEU A 24 24.97 -18.93 11.33
N ASN A 25 25.26 -18.69 12.61
CA ASN A 25 25.87 -19.69 13.51
C ASN A 25 24.89 -20.78 13.97
N LEU A 26 23.56 -20.57 13.83
CA LEU A 26 22.55 -21.59 14.15
C LEU A 26 22.73 -22.88 13.36
N ASN A 27 23.20 -22.76 12.12
CA ASN A 27 23.41 -23.88 11.21
C ASN A 27 22.20 -24.84 11.11
N THR A 28 21.00 -24.30 11.28
CA THR A 28 19.72 -25.00 11.18
C THR A 28 18.66 -24.10 10.59
N GLY A 29 17.70 -24.69 9.84
CA GLY A 29 16.49 -24.02 9.34
C GLY A 29 15.26 -24.25 10.24
N ASP A 30 15.44 -24.77 11.45
CA ASP A 30 14.31 -24.94 12.38
C ASP A 30 13.70 -23.61 12.75
N GLU A 31 12.40 -23.47 12.48
CA GLU A 31 11.67 -22.21 12.67
C GLU A 31 11.70 -21.74 14.15
N SER A 32 11.63 -22.67 15.09
CA SER A 32 11.60 -22.33 16.52
C SER A 32 12.97 -21.81 16.99
N ALA A 33 14.07 -22.40 16.50
CA ALA A 33 15.41 -21.92 16.78
C ALA A 33 15.69 -20.53 16.18
N VAL A 34 15.28 -20.33 14.93
CA VAL A 34 15.38 -19.02 14.26
C VAL A 34 14.57 -17.96 15.01
N ARG A 35 13.33 -18.28 15.37
CA ARG A 35 12.44 -17.38 16.14
C ARG A 35 13.07 -17.00 17.50
N ALA A 36 13.60 -17.97 18.23
CA ALA A 36 14.22 -17.71 19.53
C ALA A 36 15.40 -16.71 19.42
N VAL A 37 16.25 -16.83 18.41
CA VAL A 37 17.32 -15.86 18.17
C VAL A 37 16.79 -14.48 17.85
N ILE A 38 15.74 -14.36 17.00
CA ILE A 38 15.14 -13.07 16.67
C ILE A 38 14.52 -12.42 17.93
N GLU A 39 13.85 -13.21 18.77
CA GLU A 39 13.25 -12.77 20.03
C GLU A 39 14.31 -12.23 21.01
N GLU A 40 15.49 -12.87 21.10
CA GLU A 40 16.61 -12.42 21.96
C GLU A 40 17.08 -10.98 21.61
N PHE A 41 17.07 -10.64 20.31
CA PHE A 41 17.46 -9.31 19.84
C PHE A 41 16.31 -8.32 19.79
N SER A 42 15.08 -8.81 19.93
CA SER A 42 13.87 -7.99 19.82
C SER A 42 13.72 -7.06 21.02
N THR A 43 13.14 -5.92 20.78
CA THR A 43 12.83 -4.92 21.82
C THR A 43 11.38 -4.48 21.69
N ASP A 44 10.70 -4.34 22.83
CA ASP A 44 9.35 -3.78 22.86
C ASP A 44 9.36 -2.32 22.41
N VAL A 45 8.48 -2.00 21.47
CA VAL A 45 8.32 -0.64 20.95
C VAL A 45 7.05 -0.04 21.51
N GLN A 46 7.22 1.04 22.27
CA GLN A 46 6.10 1.87 22.68
C GLN A 46 5.70 2.79 21.54
N LEU A 47 4.41 2.87 21.27
CA LEU A 47 3.88 3.78 20.27
C LEU A 47 4.05 5.22 20.76
N ASP A 48 4.63 6.07 19.90
CA ASP A 48 4.73 7.51 20.16
C ASP A 48 3.34 8.09 20.44
N GLN A 49 3.22 8.98 21.44
CA GLN A 49 1.97 9.63 21.78
C GLN A 49 1.37 10.43 20.63
N GLU A 50 2.20 11.02 19.78
CA GLU A 50 1.81 11.77 18.59
C GLU A 50 1.50 10.86 17.38
N SER A 51 1.67 9.54 17.51
CA SER A 51 1.43 8.63 16.39
C SER A 51 -0.02 8.64 15.95
N ILE A 52 -0.23 8.72 14.62
CA ILE A 52 -1.55 8.61 14.00
C ILE A 52 -2.23 7.26 14.33
N LEU A 53 -1.46 6.22 14.67
CA LEU A 53 -2.00 4.93 15.05
C LEU A 53 -2.78 4.97 16.37
N ASN A 54 -2.59 6.00 17.21
CA ASN A 54 -3.44 6.25 18.38
C ASN A 54 -4.87 6.70 17.99
N LYS A 55 -5.09 7.01 16.72
CA LYS A 55 -6.38 7.49 16.18
C LYS A 55 -7.10 6.41 15.36
N LEU A 56 -6.69 5.13 15.46
CA LEU A 56 -7.25 4.03 14.66
C LEU A 56 -8.78 3.95 14.76
N SER A 57 -9.38 4.15 15.94
CA SER A 57 -10.82 4.09 16.10
C SER A 57 -11.55 5.14 15.24
N THR A 58 -11.03 6.37 15.17
CA THR A 58 -11.58 7.43 14.33
C THR A 58 -11.31 7.15 12.84
N ILE A 59 -10.11 6.65 12.51
CA ILE A 59 -9.76 6.24 11.15
C ILE A 59 -10.72 5.15 10.67
N ASP A 60 -10.87 4.09 11.45
CA ASP A 60 -11.76 2.97 11.10
C ASP A 60 -13.21 3.43 10.93
N LYS A 61 -13.70 4.29 11.84
CA LYS A 61 -15.02 4.87 11.74
C LYS A 61 -15.23 5.61 10.41
N CYS A 62 -14.31 6.49 10.04
CA CYS A 62 -14.46 7.32 8.83
C CYS A 62 -14.25 6.52 7.53
N PHE A 63 -13.25 5.64 7.52
CA PHE A 63 -12.86 4.89 6.31
C PHE A 63 -13.60 3.55 6.14
N SER A 64 -14.51 3.17 7.05
CA SER A 64 -15.39 2.02 6.85
C SER A 64 -16.51 2.27 5.84
N ALA A 65 -16.83 3.51 5.54
CA ALA A 65 -17.89 3.90 4.60
C ALA A 65 -17.64 3.35 3.19
N GLU A 66 -18.71 3.05 2.43
CA GLU A 66 -18.62 2.34 1.15
C GLU A 66 -18.06 3.19 0.01
N THR A 67 -18.25 4.50 0.03
CA THR A 67 -17.87 5.42 -1.05
C THR A 67 -16.91 6.51 -0.58
N VAL A 68 -16.18 7.12 -1.51
CA VAL A 68 -15.29 8.25 -1.22
C VAL A 68 -16.10 9.45 -0.69
N GLU A 69 -17.27 9.68 -1.25
CA GLU A 69 -18.19 10.74 -0.82
C GLU A 69 -18.60 10.59 0.65
N GLU A 70 -18.93 9.37 1.05
CA GLU A 70 -19.30 9.06 2.44
C GLU A 70 -18.09 9.17 3.38
N ILE A 71 -16.89 8.75 2.95
CA ILE A 71 -15.64 8.92 3.70
C ILE A 71 -15.38 10.41 3.93
N LEU A 72 -15.46 11.23 2.90
CA LEU A 72 -15.27 12.68 3.02
C LEU A 72 -16.29 13.30 3.98
N LYS A 73 -17.57 12.90 3.89
CA LYS A 73 -18.63 13.35 4.80
C LYS A 73 -18.39 12.91 6.24
N ALA A 74 -17.94 11.69 6.45
CA ALA A 74 -17.59 11.19 7.79
C ALA A 74 -16.42 11.99 8.41
N LEU A 75 -15.38 12.26 7.63
CA LEU A 75 -14.25 13.08 8.04
C LEU A 75 -14.66 14.53 8.34
N ASP A 76 -15.55 15.12 7.53
CA ASP A 76 -16.12 16.47 7.79
C ASP A 76 -16.89 16.52 9.13
N SER A 77 -17.58 15.44 9.47
CA SER A 77 -18.31 15.36 10.73
C SER A 77 -17.37 15.23 11.94
N GLU A 78 -16.23 14.55 11.77
CA GLU A 78 -15.28 14.30 12.85
C GLU A 78 -14.27 15.44 13.06
N VAL A 79 -14.02 16.29 12.07
CA VAL A 79 -13.00 17.35 12.15
C VAL A 79 -13.27 18.36 13.26
N SER A 80 -14.54 18.57 13.64
CA SER A 80 -14.95 19.49 14.70
C SER A 80 -14.94 18.86 16.10
N VAL A 81 -14.69 17.57 16.21
CA VAL A 81 -14.60 16.86 17.50
C VAL A 81 -13.25 17.18 18.14
N ASP A 82 -13.25 17.41 19.44
CA ASP A 82 -12.02 17.70 20.18
C ASP A 82 -11.03 16.54 20.09
N GLY A 83 -9.76 16.85 19.89
CA GLY A 83 -8.70 15.87 19.64
C GLY A 83 -8.58 15.38 18.19
N ASN A 84 -9.46 15.83 17.27
CA ASN A 84 -9.50 15.43 15.86
C ASN A 84 -8.95 16.49 14.88
N GLN A 85 -8.21 17.48 15.35
CA GLN A 85 -7.65 18.57 14.52
C GLN A 85 -6.73 18.03 13.40
N TRP A 86 -6.16 16.84 13.58
CA TRP A 86 -5.36 16.14 12.58
C TRP A 86 -6.13 15.78 11.30
N ILE A 87 -7.48 15.75 11.35
CA ILE A 87 -8.33 15.44 10.18
C ILE A 87 -8.35 16.58 9.16
N ALA A 88 -8.24 17.83 9.59
CA ALA A 88 -8.30 18.98 8.68
C ALA A 88 -7.27 18.93 7.54
N PRO A 89 -5.96 18.67 7.78
CA PRO A 89 -4.99 18.50 6.69
C PRO A 89 -5.26 17.25 5.84
N VAL A 90 -5.82 16.17 6.39
CA VAL A 90 -6.22 14.97 5.64
C VAL A 90 -7.33 15.32 4.65
N LEU A 91 -8.41 15.96 5.10
CA LEU A 91 -9.50 16.42 4.23
C LEU A 91 -9.00 17.36 3.13
N LYS A 92 -8.14 18.32 3.49
CA LYS A 92 -7.54 19.23 2.51
C LYS A 92 -6.76 18.48 1.44
N SER A 93 -5.99 17.47 1.85
CA SER A 93 -5.21 16.62 0.93
C SER A 93 -6.12 15.79 0.02
N MET A 94 -7.14 15.12 0.60
CA MET A 94 -8.08 14.31 -0.19
C MET A 94 -8.85 15.16 -1.22
N ARG A 95 -9.36 16.33 -0.83
CA ARG A 95 -10.09 17.24 -1.73
C ARG A 95 -9.21 17.82 -2.84
N ARG A 96 -7.90 17.84 -2.65
CA ARG A 96 -6.93 18.27 -3.66
C ARG A 96 -6.49 17.15 -4.59
N SER A 97 -6.70 15.91 -4.20
CA SER A 97 -6.35 14.73 -5.00
C SER A 97 -7.31 14.54 -6.17
N SER A 98 -6.86 13.81 -7.22
CA SER A 98 -7.73 13.44 -8.33
C SER A 98 -8.96 12.69 -7.82
N PRO A 99 -10.19 13.18 -8.13
CA PRO A 99 -11.43 12.50 -7.77
C PRO A 99 -11.50 11.06 -8.30
N THR A 100 -11.09 10.88 -9.56
CA THR A 100 -10.99 9.57 -10.20
C THR A 100 -9.97 8.68 -9.49
N GLY A 101 -8.80 9.23 -9.15
CA GLY A 101 -7.75 8.53 -8.43
C GLY A 101 -8.22 8.03 -7.05
N LEU A 102 -8.97 8.83 -6.30
CA LEU A 102 -9.52 8.43 -5.00
C LEU A 102 -10.46 7.23 -5.12
N LYS A 103 -11.38 7.22 -6.11
CA LYS A 103 -12.31 6.10 -6.33
C LYS A 103 -11.60 4.83 -6.80
N ILE A 104 -10.62 4.94 -7.69
CA ILE A 104 -9.80 3.81 -8.14
C ILE A 104 -9.05 3.21 -6.94
N THR A 105 -8.42 4.05 -6.12
CA THR A 105 -7.66 3.60 -4.95
C THR A 105 -8.56 2.88 -3.95
N LEU A 106 -9.71 3.45 -3.60
CA LEU A 106 -10.65 2.83 -2.67
C LEU A 106 -11.08 1.43 -3.15
N ARG A 107 -11.45 1.30 -4.43
CA ARG A 107 -11.84 0.04 -5.03
C ARG A 107 -10.68 -0.97 -5.03
N SER A 108 -9.48 -0.55 -5.47
CA SER A 108 -8.32 -1.44 -5.54
C SER A 108 -7.93 -2.00 -4.18
N VAL A 109 -7.89 -1.15 -3.13
CA VAL A 109 -7.55 -1.57 -1.77
C VAL A 109 -8.59 -2.57 -1.22
N ARG A 110 -9.87 -2.33 -1.44
CA ARG A 110 -10.95 -3.21 -0.95
C ARG A 110 -10.99 -4.55 -1.64
N GLU A 111 -10.84 -4.57 -2.96
CA GLU A 111 -10.77 -5.82 -3.73
C GLU A 111 -9.53 -6.64 -3.34
N GLY A 112 -8.40 -6.00 -3.05
CA GLY A 112 -7.15 -6.65 -2.65
C GLY A 112 -7.28 -7.56 -1.43
N ARG A 113 -8.22 -7.28 -0.52
CA ARG A 113 -8.47 -8.14 0.66
C ARG A 113 -8.89 -9.58 0.31
N LYS A 114 -9.43 -9.78 -0.88
CA LYS A 114 -9.97 -11.07 -1.34
C LYS A 114 -9.12 -11.71 -2.44
N GLN A 115 -8.00 -11.08 -2.78
CA GLN A 115 -7.14 -11.47 -3.89
C GLN A 115 -5.83 -12.06 -3.39
N SER A 116 -5.30 -13.04 -4.12
CA SER A 116 -3.93 -13.50 -3.95
C SER A 116 -2.93 -12.42 -4.39
N LEU A 117 -1.66 -12.56 -3.98
CA LEU A 117 -0.60 -11.65 -4.43
C LEU A 117 -0.50 -11.60 -5.96
N GLN A 118 -0.63 -12.75 -6.63
CA GLN A 118 -0.60 -12.84 -8.09
C GLN A 118 -1.73 -12.03 -8.74
N GLU A 119 -2.96 -12.16 -8.23
CA GLU A 119 -4.12 -11.38 -8.70
C GLU A 119 -3.94 -9.89 -8.46
N CYS A 120 -3.43 -9.50 -7.28
CA CYS A 120 -3.10 -8.10 -6.99
C CYS A 120 -2.07 -7.54 -7.97
N LEU A 121 -0.96 -8.27 -8.25
CA LEU A 121 0.08 -7.80 -9.17
C LEU A 121 -0.47 -7.64 -10.60
N LYS A 122 -1.28 -8.58 -11.09
CA LYS A 122 -1.93 -8.47 -12.40
C LYS A 122 -2.87 -7.29 -12.47
N LYS A 123 -3.70 -7.11 -11.42
CA LYS A 123 -4.63 -5.98 -11.32
C LYS A 123 -3.88 -4.64 -11.32
N GLU A 124 -2.86 -4.48 -10.46
CA GLU A 124 -2.09 -3.24 -10.37
C GLU A 124 -1.36 -2.90 -11.69
N PHE A 125 -0.84 -3.91 -12.37
CA PHE A 125 -0.26 -3.71 -13.70
C PHE A 125 -1.31 -3.22 -14.70
N GLY A 126 -2.49 -3.87 -14.74
CA GLY A 126 -3.61 -3.47 -15.60
C GLY A 126 -4.07 -2.04 -15.34
N LEU A 127 -4.30 -1.70 -14.06
CA LEU A 127 -4.67 -0.35 -13.62
C LEU A 127 -3.65 0.70 -14.08
N THR A 128 -2.37 0.45 -13.80
CA THR A 128 -1.28 1.36 -14.18
C THR A 128 -1.28 1.63 -15.68
N MET A 129 -1.38 0.58 -16.49
CA MET A 129 -1.37 0.73 -17.94
C MET A 129 -2.63 1.43 -18.48
N ASN A 130 -3.81 1.17 -17.91
CA ASN A 130 -5.05 1.84 -18.30
C ASN A 130 -5.04 3.33 -17.91
N ILE A 131 -4.51 3.67 -16.74
CA ILE A 131 -4.31 5.05 -16.30
C ILE A 131 -3.33 5.78 -17.22
N LEU A 132 -2.17 5.20 -17.53
CA LEU A 132 -1.19 5.79 -18.44
C LEU A 132 -1.72 5.98 -19.88
N ARG A 133 -2.64 5.13 -20.31
CA ARG A 133 -3.33 5.27 -21.63
C ARG A 133 -4.48 6.25 -21.60
N SER A 134 -4.77 6.86 -20.46
CA SER A 134 -5.88 7.80 -20.27
C SER A 134 -7.24 7.22 -20.72
N VAL A 135 -7.51 5.97 -20.35
CA VAL A 135 -8.75 5.25 -20.75
C VAL A 135 -10.02 6.02 -20.37
N ILE A 136 -9.98 6.77 -19.26
CA ILE A 136 -11.11 7.57 -18.79
C ILE A 136 -10.74 9.05 -18.56
N THR A 137 -9.52 9.35 -18.14
CA THR A 137 -9.06 10.70 -17.80
C THR A 137 -7.55 10.84 -17.96
N GLY A 138 -7.08 12.07 -18.22
CA GLY A 138 -5.67 12.44 -18.27
C GLY A 138 -5.08 12.88 -16.93
N ASP A 139 -5.74 12.60 -15.82
CA ASP A 139 -5.39 13.13 -14.49
C ASP A 139 -3.94 12.80 -14.06
N VAL A 140 -3.39 11.65 -14.47
CA VAL A 140 -1.99 11.33 -14.17
C VAL A 140 -1.03 12.36 -14.80
N TYR A 141 -1.30 12.77 -16.03
CA TYR A 141 -0.49 13.76 -16.74
C TYR A 141 -0.71 15.17 -16.21
N GLU A 142 -1.95 15.50 -15.85
CA GLU A 142 -2.26 16.76 -15.19
C GLU A 142 -1.56 16.88 -13.82
N GLY A 143 -1.55 15.80 -13.03
CA GLY A 143 -0.81 15.76 -11.78
C GLY A 143 0.69 15.96 -11.97
N ILE A 144 1.28 15.32 -12.99
CA ILE A 144 2.70 15.50 -13.34
C ILE A 144 2.96 16.95 -13.79
N ARG A 145 2.09 17.51 -14.64
CA ARG A 145 2.20 18.91 -15.06
C ARG A 145 2.23 19.84 -13.84
N ALA A 146 1.22 19.74 -12.99
CA ALA A 146 1.03 20.65 -11.87
C ALA A 146 2.14 20.54 -10.81
N LEU A 147 2.66 19.34 -10.56
CA LEU A 147 3.62 19.10 -9.48
C LEU A 147 5.08 19.15 -9.95
N SER A 148 5.37 18.72 -11.18
CA SER A 148 6.75 18.49 -11.63
C SER A 148 7.19 19.40 -12.77
N ILE A 149 6.30 19.75 -13.70
CA ILE A 149 6.61 20.56 -14.88
C ILE A 149 6.39 22.04 -14.57
N ASP A 150 5.14 22.46 -14.40
CA ASP A 150 4.79 23.87 -14.16
C ASP A 150 4.99 24.27 -12.70
N LYS A 151 4.93 23.31 -11.79
CA LYS A 151 5.10 23.47 -10.33
C LYS A 151 4.13 24.50 -9.73
N ASP A 152 2.98 24.71 -10.38
CA ASP A 152 1.93 25.61 -9.91
C ASP A 152 1.14 25.02 -8.73
N ASN A 153 1.29 23.71 -8.49
CA ASN A 153 0.57 22.96 -7.45
C ASN A 153 -0.96 23.12 -7.53
N ALA A 154 -1.49 23.43 -8.71
CA ALA A 154 -2.90 23.68 -8.98
C ALA A 154 -3.43 22.75 -10.08
N PRO A 155 -3.55 21.44 -9.83
CA PRO A 155 -4.06 20.51 -10.81
C PRO A 155 -5.52 20.79 -11.14
N LYS A 156 -5.86 20.65 -12.41
CA LYS A 156 -7.21 20.82 -12.97
C LYS A 156 -7.75 19.44 -13.32
N TRP A 157 -8.35 18.78 -12.35
CA TRP A 157 -8.87 17.43 -12.52
C TRP A 157 -10.11 17.40 -13.44
N SER A 158 -10.29 16.30 -14.14
CA SER A 158 -11.46 16.06 -14.99
C SER A 158 -11.90 14.61 -14.89
N PRO A 159 -13.05 14.35 -14.21
CA PRO A 159 -14.00 15.26 -13.55
C PRO A 159 -13.40 16.04 -12.38
N ALA A 160 -13.99 17.20 -12.05
CA ALA A 160 -13.47 18.11 -11.02
C ALA A 160 -13.82 17.66 -9.58
N THR A 161 -14.90 16.91 -9.39
CA THR A 161 -15.38 16.46 -8.09
C THR A 161 -15.64 14.96 -8.06
N VAL A 162 -15.67 14.37 -6.87
CA VAL A 162 -15.91 12.91 -6.71
C VAL A 162 -17.32 12.53 -7.16
N GLU A 163 -18.29 13.42 -7.00
CA GLU A 163 -19.69 13.21 -7.39
C GLU A 163 -19.89 13.13 -8.91
N GLU A 164 -19.01 13.78 -9.68
CA GLU A 164 -19.03 13.76 -11.14
C GLU A 164 -18.41 12.49 -11.74
N VAL A 165 -17.61 11.76 -10.96
CA VAL A 165 -16.95 10.53 -11.41
C VAL A 165 -17.97 9.39 -11.46
N LYS A 166 -18.23 8.86 -12.65
CA LYS A 166 -19.18 7.76 -12.88
C LYS A 166 -18.57 6.41 -12.53
N ASN A 167 -19.37 5.54 -11.91
CA ASN A 167 -18.92 4.19 -11.56
C ASN A 167 -18.59 3.34 -12.79
N GLU A 168 -19.29 3.57 -13.91
CA GLU A 168 -19.01 2.91 -15.19
C GLU A 168 -17.61 3.24 -15.71
N ASP A 169 -17.18 4.50 -15.57
CA ASP A 169 -15.83 4.93 -15.97
C ASP A 169 -14.78 4.26 -15.08
N ILE A 170 -15.03 4.21 -13.76
CA ILE A 170 -14.14 3.46 -12.86
C ILE A 170 -14.05 2.00 -13.25
N ALA A 171 -15.18 1.35 -13.60
CA ALA A 171 -15.17 -0.06 -14.02
C ALA A 171 -14.27 -0.29 -15.24
N ARG A 172 -14.29 0.62 -16.21
CA ARG A 172 -13.44 0.54 -17.43
C ARG A 172 -11.94 0.53 -17.14
N VAL A 173 -11.49 1.22 -16.10
CA VAL A 173 -10.05 1.21 -15.72
C VAL A 173 -9.62 -0.16 -15.19
N PHE A 174 -10.56 -0.94 -14.64
CA PHE A 174 -10.31 -2.30 -14.13
C PHE A 174 -10.52 -3.39 -15.19
N GLU A 175 -10.93 -3.04 -16.41
CA GLU A 175 -11.06 -4.01 -17.48
C GLU A 175 -9.68 -4.59 -17.86
N PRO A 176 -9.61 -5.91 -18.10
CA PRO A 176 -8.38 -6.55 -18.56
C PRO A 176 -7.97 -6.03 -19.93
N PHE A 177 -6.68 -6.15 -20.26
CA PHE A 177 -6.22 -5.87 -21.60
C PHE A 177 -6.75 -6.87 -22.61
N SER A 178 -6.87 -6.44 -23.86
CA SER A 178 -6.93 -7.35 -25.00
C SER A 178 -5.66 -8.22 -25.01
N SER A 179 -5.85 -9.52 -25.29
CA SER A 179 -4.86 -10.59 -25.22
C SER A 179 -3.43 -10.20 -25.61
N GLY A 180 -2.46 -10.60 -24.83
CA GLY A 180 -1.04 -10.51 -25.13
C GLY A 180 -0.26 -9.42 -24.36
N HIS A 181 -0.93 -8.56 -23.61
CA HIS A 181 -0.26 -7.49 -22.84
C HIS A 181 -0.44 -7.61 -21.31
N GLU A 182 -1.05 -8.70 -20.84
CA GLU A 182 -1.21 -8.92 -19.41
C GLU A 182 0.10 -9.37 -18.76
N LEU A 183 0.28 -8.95 -17.51
CA LEU A 183 1.41 -9.39 -16.70
C LEU A 183 1.37 -10.91 -16.51
N GLN A 184 2.41 -11.59 -16.98
CA GLN A 184 2.59 -13.02 -16.74
C GLN A 184 3.30 -13.19 -15.39
N VAL A 185 2.61 -13.77 -14.44
CA VAL A 185 3.18 -14.11 -13.13
C VAL A 185 3.17 -15.63 -13.02
N PRO A 186 4.31 -16.28 -12.68
CA PRO A 186 4.36 -17.72 -12.47
C PRO A 186 3.31 -18.17 -11.45
N SER A 187 2.57 -19.22 -11.78
CA SER A 187 1.48 -19.73 -10.95
C SER A 187 1.88 -20.82 -9.97
N ASP A 188 3.07 -21.36 -10.14
CA ASP A 188 3.61 -22.44 -9.31
C ASP A 188 5.06 -22.17 -8.88
N ASP A 189 5.49 -22.83 -7.81
CA ASP A 189 6.83 -22.69 -7.27
C ASP A 189 7.90 -23.41 -8.14
N SER A 190 7.50 -24.28 -9.09
CA SER A 190 8.44 -24.98 -9.97
C SER A 190 9.18 -24.02 -10.91
N ASN A 191 8.54 -22.90 -11.25
CA ASN A 191 9.11 -21.82 -12.07
C ASN A 191 9.64 -20.65 -11.24
N ARG A 192 9.64 -20.78 -9.92
CA ARG A 192 10.21 -19.77 -9.05
C ARG A 192 11.72 -19.72 -9.26
N TRP A 193 12.23 -18.52 -9.49
CA TRP A 193 13.65 -18.34 -9.64
C TRP A 193 14.41 -18.73 -8.36
N SER A 194 15.09 -19.87 -8.41
CA SER A 194 15.91 -20.41 -7.32
C SER A 194 17.38 -19.95 -7.40
N GLY A 195 17.78 -19.44 -8.55
CA GLY A 195 19.20 -19.36 -8.92
C GLY A 195 19.99 -18.20 -8.33
N LYS A 196 19.40 -17.13 -7.85
CA LYS A 196 20.18 -15.98 -7.36
C LYS A 196 21.04 -16.31 -6.16
N TYR A 197 20.59 -17.27 -5.36
CA TYR A 197 21.25 -17.66 -4.14
C TYR A 197 21.98 -19.01 -4.22
N GLU A 198 21.91 -19.72 -5.36
CA GLU A 198 22.52 -21.04 -5.53
C GLU A 198 24.03 -21.06 -5.30
N HIS A 199 24.70 -19.96 -5.56
CA HIS A 199 26.15 -19.82 -5.39
C HIS A 199 26.56 -19.02 -4.15
N THR A 200 25.59 -18.63 -3.32
CA THR A 200 25.87 -17.90 -2.07
C THR A 200 26.18 -18.87 -0.94
N VAL A 201 26.87 -18.37 0.09
CA VAL A 201 27.19 -19.16 1.31
C VAL A 201 25.91 -19.72 1.94
N TYR A 202 24.77 -19.02 1.77
CA TYR A 202 23.47 -19.37 2.32
C TYR A 202 22.77 -20.54 1.59
N ALA A 203 23.06 -20.75 0.31
CA ALA A 203 22.49 -21.87 -0.45
C ALA A 203 23.14 -23.22 -0.13
N LYS A 204 24.31 -23.22 0.44
CA LYS A 204 25.07 -24.45 0.75
C LYS A 204 24.71 -25.12 2.09
N SER A 205 23.90 -24.48 2.93
CA SER A 205 23.49 -25.00 4.24
C SER A 205 22.23 -25.88 4.21
N SER A 206 21.69 -26.19 3.03
CA SER A 206 20.44 -26.96 2.86
C SER A 206 20.67 -28.38 2.32
N GLN A 207 21.85 -28.96 2.53
CA GLN A 207 22.12 -30.37 2.23
C GLN A 207 22.45 -31.14 3.50
#